data_876aad939408c96681ffb92c22f7a7d4
#
_entry.id   876aad939408c96681ffb92c22f7a7d4
#
_cell.length_a   1.000
_cell.length_b   1.000
_cell.length_c   1.000
_cell.angle_alpha   90.00
_cell.angle_beta   90.00
_cell.angle_gamma   90.00
#
_symmetry.space_group_name_H-M   'P 1'
#
loop_
_entity.id
_entity.type
_entity.pdbx_description
1 polymer ?
#
loop_
_entity_poly.entity_id
_entity_poly.type
_entity_poly.pdbx_seq_one_letter_code
_entity_poly.pdbx_strand_id
1 'polypeptide(L)'
;MDYLEIEKVIGREIMDSRGNPTVEAEVYLVDGTIGRGAAPSGASTGEFEALELRDNDKGRYLGKGVTKAVENINTSINEVISGMDASDIYAIDKAMIKADGTKDKSNFGANAILAVSIAAAASLDIPLYRFLGGISGNRMPVPMMNIVNGGCHALSSGLDVQEFMIMPVGAPTFKECLRWCAEVFHALAAILKSRGLATSVGDEGGFAPALKSDEEAIETILEAVKKAGYEPGKDFMIAMDAASSEWKTGKLGEYKLPKAGTVYTSDQLIDHWKKLVDKYPIVSIEDALDEEDWEGWKKLTKELGDKVQLVGDDLFVTNTERLSKGISLGCGNSILIKLNQIGSVSETLEAIKMAHKAGYTAISSHRSGETEDTTIADLAVALNTCRSRPVLRPEQSVLQNTISCSVSRKSLEMQQYIRE
;
A
#
# COMPACT_ATOMS: atom_id res chain seq x y z
N MET A 1 -27.62 16.26 19.57
CA MET A 1 -26.83 17.14 18.68
C MET A 1 -26.80 16.44 17.33
N ASP A 2 -27.59 16.93 16.39
CA ASP A 2 -27.82 16.19 15.13
C ASP A 2 -26.94 16.71 13.98
N TYR A 3 -25.85 17.42 14.30
CA TYR A 3 -24.99 18.07 13.32
C TYR A 3 -24.17 17.12 12.45
N LEU A 4 -23.91 15.91 12.93
CA LEU A 4 -23.10 14.91 12.23
C LEU A 4 -23.94 13.77 11.64
N GLU A 5 -25.28 13.96 11.62
CA GLU A 5 -26.21 13.01 11.02
C GLU A 5 -26.06 12.99 9.50
N ILE A 6 -25.95 11.80 8.92
CA ILE A 6 -25.87 11.60 7.47
C ILE A 6 -27.25 11.83 6.85
N GLU A 7 -27.38 12.87 6.01
CA GLU A 7 -28.59 13.16 5.25
C GLU A 7 -28.74 12.19 4.07
N LYS A 8 -27.64 12.03 3.31
CA LYS A 8 -27.63 11.17 2.09
C LYS A 8 -26.21 10.85 1.66
N VAL A 9 -26.10 9.84 0.80
CA VAL A 9 -24.84 9.44 0.13
C VAL A 9 -25.04 9.44 -1.38
N ILE A 10 -24.05 9.95 -2.12
CA ILE A 10 -24.05 9.97 -3.58
C ILE A 10 -22.75 9.33 -4.08
N GLY A 11 -22.90 8.23 -4.85
CA GLY A 11 -21.80 7.55 -5.53
C GLY A 11 -21.68 7.99 -7.00
N ARG A 12 -20.47 7.98 -7.51
CA ARG A 12 -20.20 8.20 -8.94
C ARG A 12 -19.02 7.35 -9.42
N GLU A 13 -18.97 7.11 -10.72
CA GLU A 13 -17.84 6.51 -11.38
C GLU A 13 -16.84 7.61 -11.75
N ILE A 14 -15.58 7.42 -11.38
CA ILE A 14 -14.45 8.29 -11.74
C ILE A 14 -13.35 7.45 -12.40
N MET A 15 -12.28 8.08 -12.86
CA MET A 15 -11.13 7.38 -13.45
C MET A 15 -9.96 7.31 -12.48
N ASP A 16 -9.32 6.14 -12.41
CA ASP A 16 -8.04 5.96 -11.72
C ASP A 16 -6.85 6.46 -12.58
N SER A 17 -5.65 6.46 -12.00
CA SER A 17 -4.41 6.89 -12.66
C SER A 17 -4.02 6.05 -13.88
N ARG A 18 -4.62 4.88 -14.07
CA ARG A 18 -4.44 4.00 -15.23
C ARG A 18 -5.52 4.22 -16.31
N GLY A 19 -6.49 5.13 -16.07
CA GLY A 19 -7.64 5.33 -16.95
C GLY A 19 -8.69 4.22 -16.85
N ASN A 20 -8.70 3.42 -15.78
CA ASN A 20 -9.78 2.49 -15.49
C ASN A 20 -10.81 3.15 -14.56
N PRO A 21 -12.12 2.81 -14.68
CA PRO A 21 -13.11 3.33 -13.78
C PRO A 21 -12.92 2.80 -12.34
N THR A 22 -13.20 3.67 -11.39
CA THR A 22 -13.31 3.33 -9.97
C THR A 22 -14.43 4.14 -9.32
N VAL A 23 -14.65 3.95 -8.01
CA VAL A 23 -15.79 4.50 -7.28
C VAL A 23 -15.36 5.67 -6.42
N GLU A 24 -16.12 6.76 -6.50
CA GLU A 24 -16.08 7.90 -5.56
C GLU A 24 -17.45 8.02 -4.88
N ALA A 25 -17.45 8.36 -3.59
CA ALA A 25 -18.66 8.67 -2.83
C ALA A 25 -18.55 10.04 -2.18
N GLU A 26 -19.70 10.70 -2.03
CA GLU A 26 -19.88 11.89 -1.21
C GLU A 26 -20.92 11.59 -0.12
N VAL A 27 -20.57 11.88 1.12
CA VAL A 27 -21.47 11.83 2.28
C VAL A 27 -21.87 13.26 2.64
N TYR A 28 -23.16 13.53 2.63
CA TYR A 28 -23.76 14.81 2.99
C TYR A 28 -24.30 14.74 4.41
N LEU A 29 -23.91 15.69 5.25
CA LEU A 29 -24.44 15.84 6.59
C LEU A 29 -25.60 16.84 6.62
N VAL A 30 -26.47 16.71 7.62
CA VAL A 30 -27.65 17.60 7.82
C VAL A 30 -27.26 19.07 7.96
N ASP A 31 -26.06 19.38 8.45
CA ASP A 31 -25.55 20.76 8.56
C ASP A 31 -25.01 21.33 7.23
N GLY A 32 -25.03 20.52 6.17
CA GLY A 32 -24.53 20.88 4.83
C GLY A 32 -23.05 20.56 4.59
N THR A 33 -22.35 20.00 5.57
CA THR A 33 -20.97 19.53 5.37
C THR A 33 -20.94 18.33 4.43
N ILE A 34 -19.90 18.23 3.60
CA ILE A 34 -19.75 17.16 2.60
C ILE A 34 -18.36 16.53 2.76
N GLY A 35 -18.33 15.22 2.98
CA GLY A 35 -17.11 14.44 2.88
C GLY A 35 -17.04 13.69 1.57
N ARG A 36 -15.82 13.53 1.02
CA ARG A 36 -15.56 12.78 -0.22
C ARG A 36 -14.54 11.69 0.03
N GLY A 37 -14.75 10.54 -0.58
CA GLY A 37 -13.82 9.42 -0.54
C GLY A 37 -13.83 8.65 -1.86
N ALA A 38 -12.67 8.19 -2.30
CA ALA A 38 -12.53 7.38 -3.50
C ALA A 38 -11.75 6.10 -3.22
N ALA A 39 -12.21 4.98 -3.79
CA ALA A 39 -11.56 3.70 -3.63
C ALA A 39 -10.43 3.54 -4.67
N PRO A 40 -9.19 3.23 -4.27
CA PRO A 40 -8.13 2.85 -5.20
C PRO A 40 -8.37 1.43 -5.74
N SER A 41 -7.68 1.08 -6.85
CA SER A 41 -7.83 -0.21 -7.53
C SER A 41 -6.47 -0.88 -7.76
N GLY A 42 -6.34 -2.17 -7.46
CA GLY A 42 -5.14 -2.96 -7.75
C GLY A 42 -5.04 -3.42 -9.20
N ALA A 43 -3.82 -3.63 -9.70
CA ALA A 43 -3.57 -4.34 -10.96
C ALA A 43 -3.64 -5.85 -10.75
N SER A 44 -2.99 -6.34 -9.71
CA SER A 44 -3.11 -7.69 -9.16
C SER A 44 -3.98 -7.66 -7.91
N THR A 45 -4.72 -8.72 -7.66
CA THR A 45 -5.50 -8.91 -6.44
C THR A 45 -5.09 -10.23 -5.81
N GLY A 46 -4.75 -10.22 -4.52
CA GLY A 46 -4.50 -11.43 -3.74
C GLY A 46 -5.76 -12.30 -3.67
N GLU A 47 -5.58 -13.60 -3.55
CA GLU A 47 -6.70 -14.57 -3.50
C GLU A 47 -7.69 -14.29 -2.33
N PHE A 48 -7.21 -13.65 -1.27
CA PHE A 48 -7.99 -13.40 -0.05
C PHE A 48 -8.43 -11.96 0.14
N GLU A 49 -8.26 -11.10 -0.88
CA GLU A 49 -8.76 -9.71 -0.84
C GLU A 49 -10.28 -9.66 -0.91
N ALA A 50 -10.89 -8.62 -0.32
CA ALA A 50 -12.30 -8.33 -0.50
C ALA A 50 -12.60 -7.96 -1.96
N LEU A 51 -13.80 -8.30 -2.44
CA LEU A 51 -14.16 -8.21 -3.85
C LEU A 51 -14.35 -6.76 -4.31
N GLU A 52 -13.53 -6.32 -5.25
CA GLU A 52 -13.79 -5.12 -6.04
C GLU A 52 -14.91 -5.41 -7.07
N LEU A 53 -16.09 -4.84 -6.85
CA LEU A 53 -17.26 -5.13 -7.70
C LEU A 53 -17.11 -4.43 -9.06
N ARG A 54 -17.06 -5.26 -10.12
CA ARG A 54 -16.98 -4.84 -11.53
C ARG A 54 -18.23 -5.25 -12.28
N ASP A 55 -18.62 -4.46 -13.30
CA ASP A 55 -19.82 -4.72 -14.10
C ASP A 55 -19.73 -5.97 -14.95
N ASN A 56 -18.51 -6.34 -15.37
CA ASN A 56 -18.21 -7.44 -16.31
C ASN A 56 -18.87 -7.28 -17.69
N ASP A 57 -19.35 -6.08 -18.02
CA ASP A 57 -19.86 -5.74 -19.35
C ASP A 57 -18.70 -5.38 -20.28
N LYS A 58 -18.33 -6.30 -21.17
CA LYS A 58 -17.24 -6.11 -22.13
C LYS A 58 -17.46 -4.96 -23.11
N GLY A 59 -18.71 -4.53 -23.32
CA GLY A 59 -19.07 -3.39 -24.15
C GLY A 59 -18.72 -2.03 -23.52
N ARG A 60 -18.42 -2.00 -22.20
CA ARG A 60 -18.10 -0.81 -21.45
C ARG A 60 -16.82 -1.01 -20.64
N TYR A 61 -15.78 -0.18 -20.88
CA TYR A 61 -14.46 -0.28 -20.23
C TYR A 61 -13.87 -1.70 -20.21
N LEU A 62 -14.12 -2.50 -21.25
CA LEU A 62 -13.64 -3.88 -21.38
C LEU A 62 -14.05 -4.79 -20.19
N GLY A 63 -15.19 -4.50 -19.55
CA GLY A 63 -15.69 -5.23 -18.38
C GLY A 63 -15.34 -4.59 -17.03
N LYS A 64 -14.51 -3.54 -17.02
CA LYS A 64 -14.02 -2.92 -15.79
C LYS A 64 -14.93 -1.82 -15.22
N GLY A 65 -16.11 -1.57 -15.81
CA GLY A 65 -17.09 -0.61 -15.29
C GLY A 65 -17.47 -0.88 -13.84
N VAL A 66 -17.93 0.16 -13.11
CA VAL A 66 -18.30 0.08 -11.69
C VAL A 66 -19.72 0.61 -11.43
N THR A 67 -20.58 0.60 -12.44
CA THR A 67 -21.95 1.15 -12.34
C THR A 67 -22.79 0.42 -11.29
N LYS A 68 -22.60 -0.90 -11.12
CA LYS A 68 -23.29 -1.69 -10.09
C LYS A 68 -22.88 -1.24 -8.68
N ALA A 69 -21.59 -1.02 -8.45
CA ALA A 69 -21.08 -0.51 -7.18
C ALA A 69 -21.61 0.89 -6.88
N VAL A 70 -21.64 1.77 -7.90
CA VAL A 70 -22.25 3.10 -7.81
C VAL A 70 -23.75 3.04 -7.52
N GLU A 71 -24.48 2.14 -8.16
CA GLU A 71 -25.91 1.93 -7.88
C GLU A 71 -26.14 1.46 -6.44
N ASN A 72 -25.32 0.55 -5.94
CA ASN A 72 -25.38 0.10 -4.53
C ASN A 72 -25.17 1.26 -3.55
N ILE A 73 -24.26 2.20 -3.85
CA ILE A 73 -24.08 3.41 -3.03
C ILE A 73 -25.34 4.27 -3.04
N ASN A 74 -25.86 4.55 -4.24
CA ASN A 74 -27.00 5.46 -4.41
C ASN A 74 -28.35 4.90 -3.92
N THR A 75 -28.41 3.60 -3.65
CA THR A 75 -29.63 2.91 -3.19
C THR A 75 -29.43 2.27 -1.82
N SER A 76 -28.97 1.02 -1.80
CA SER A 76 -28.92 0.19 -0.59
C SER A 76 -28.03 0.75 0.50
N ILE A 77 -26.83 1.23 0.16
CA ILE A 77 -25.90 1.81 1.16
C ILE A 77 -26.47 3.13 1.70
N ASN A 78 -26.97 4.00 0.81
CA ASN A 78 -27.63 5.25 1.22
C ASN A 78 -28.80 5.00 2.18
N GLU A 79 -29.64 3.99 1.91
CA GLU A 79 -30.76 3.61 2.79
C GLU A 79 -30.26 3.11 4.17
N VAL A 80 -29.19 2.32 4.18
CA VAL A 80 -28.65 1.70 5.40
C VAL A 80 -28.03 2.71 6.35
N ILE A 81 -27.35 3.74 5.85
CA ILE A 81 -26.56 4.65 6.71
C ILE A 81 -27.17 6.06 6.87
N SER A 82 -28.22 6.43 6.12
CA SER A 82 -28.94 7.67 6.34
C SER A 82 -29.50 7.73 7.77
N GLY A 83 -29.34 8.87 8.43
CA GLY A 83 -29.71 9.07 9.83
C GLY A 83 -28.67 8.60 10.84
N MET A 84 -27.56 7.97 10.41
CA MET A 84 -26.47 7.58 11.31
C MET A 84 -25.53 8.75 11.60
N ASP A 85 -24.83 8.70 12.72
CA ASP A 85 -23.79 9.68 13.11
C ASP A 85 -22.48 9.41 12.36
N ALA A 86 -22.05 10.35 11.54
CA ALA A 86 -20.82 10.24 10.75
C ALA A 86 -19.54 10.09 11.60
N SER A 87 -19.57 10.49 12.86
CA SER A 87 -18.43 10.34 13.77
C SER A 87 -18.19 8.88 14.23
N ASP A 88 -19.20 8.02 14.13
CA ASP A 88 -19.09 6.60 14.49
C ASP A 88 -18.82 5.73 13.24
N ILE A 89 -17.59 5.84 12.71
CA ILE A 89 -17.15 5.07 11.54
C ILE A 89 -17.29 3.55 11.77
N TYR A 90 -17.11 3.07 13.00
CA TYR A 90 -17.29 1.66 13.32
C TYR A 90 -18.73 1.20 13.15
N ALA A 91 -19.70 2.02 13.59
CA ALA A 91 -21.12 1.71 13.42
C ALA A 91 -21.52 1.76 11.93
N ILE A 92 -21.05 2.76 11.18
CA ILE A 92 -21.32 2.91 9.73
C ILE A 92 -20.78 1.71 8.95
N ASP A 93 -19.51 1.39 9.11
CA ASP A 93 -18.89 0.27 8.40
C ASP A 93 -19.56 -1.06 8.76
N LYS A 94 -19.85 -1.28 10.05
CA LYS A 94 -20.57 -2.47 10.52
C LYS A 94 -21.97 -2.58 9.93
N ALA A 95 -22.68 -1.46 9.76
CA ALA A 95 -24.00 -1.44 9.14
C ALA A 95 -23.93 -1.85 7.67
N MET A 96 -22.99 -1.27 6.91
CA MET A 96 -22.75 -1.59 5.49
C MET A 96 -22.34 -3.07 5.31
N ILE A 97 -21.36 -3.55 6.08
CA ILE A 97 -20.87 -4.93 6.01
C ILE A 97 -21.98 -5.94 6.37
N LYS A 98 -22.78 -5.62 7.39
CA LYS A 98 -23.93 -6.46 7.78
C LYS A 98 -25.00 -6.50 6.69
N ALA A 99 -25.26 -5.40 6.02
CA ALA A 99 -26.24 -5.31 4.93
C ALA A 99 -25.72 -6.01 3.67
N ASP A 100 -24.42 -5.96 3.37
CA ASP A 100 -23.79 -6.75 2.31
C ASP A 100 -23.98 -8.25 2.57
N GLY A 101 -23.73 -8.72 3.78
CA GLY A 101 -24.00 -10.08 4.25
C GLY A 101 -23.06 -11.16 3.70
N THR A 102 -22.05 -10.81 2.90
CA THR A 102 -21.03 -11.73 2.40
C THR A 102 -19.70 -11.54 3.11
N LYS A 103 -18.85 -12.56 3.13
CA LYS A 103 -17.54 -12.47 3.78
C LYS A 103 -16.57 -11.55 3.01
N ASP A 104 -16.66 -11.56 1.68
CA ASP A 104 -15.79 -10.85 0.76
C ASP A 104 -16.39 -9.54 0.23
N LYS A 105 -17.53 -9.09 0.78
CA LYS A 105 -18.25 -7.89 0.38
C LYS A 105 -18.72 -7.92 -1.09
N SER A 106 -19.04 -9.11 -1.62
CA SER A 106 -19.35 -9.31 -3.04
C SER A 106 -20.71 -8.79 -3.47
N ASN A 107 -21.66 -8.51 -2.55
CA ASN A 107 -22.97 -7.96 -2.89
C ASN A 107 -22.91 -6.46 -3.18
N PHE A 108 -22.31 -5.66 -2.29
CA PHE A 108 -22.17 -4.22 -2.49
C PHE A 108 -20.89 -3.83 -3.24
N GLY A 109 -19.83 -4.60 -3.05
CA GLY A 109 -18.47 -4.34 -3.49
C GLY A 109 -17.63 -3.65 -2.42
N ALA A 110 -16.42 -4.16 -2.18
CA ALA A 110 -15.46 -3.54 -1.27
C ALA A 110 -15.11 -2.11 -1.68
N ASN A 111 -15.08 -1.83 -2.98
CA ASN A 111 -14.87 -0.48 -3.54
C ASN A 111 -16.01 0.48 -3.17
N ALA A 112 -17.28 0.03 -3.20
CA ALA A 112 -18.42 0.86 -2.80
C ALA A 112 -18.39 1.14 -1.29
N ILE A 113 -18.20 0.10 -0.46
CA ILE A 113 -18.14 0.24 1.00
C ILE A 113 -16.97 1.15 1.41
N LEU A 114 -15.77 0.95 0.83
CA LEU A 114 -14.61 1.75 1.16
C LEU A 114 -14.78 3.22 0.79
N ALA A 115 -15.27 3.52 -0.41
CA ALA A 115 -15.47 4.92 -0.82
C ALA A 115 -16.39 5.67 0.14
N VAL A 116 -17.48 5.02 0.60
CA VAL A 116 -18.42 5.60 1.58
C VAL A 116 -17.79 5.71 2.96
N SER A 117 -17.03 4.69 3.41
CA SER A 117 -16.33 4.71 4.70
C SER A 117 -15.34 5.89 4.80
N ILE A 118 -14.55 6.11 3.74
CA ILE A 118 -13.64 7.27 3.65
C ILE A 118 -14.42 8.58 3.63
N ALA A 119 -15.48 8.67 2.81
CA ALA A 119 -16.30 9.88 2.70
C ALA A 119 -16.94 10.27 4.03
N ALA A 120 -17.45 9.29 4.80
CA ALA A 120 -18.00 9.54 6.13
C ALA A 120 -16.92 10.07 7.10
N ALA A 121 -15.72 9.48 7.10
CA ALA A 121 -14.61 9.97 7.91
C ALA A 121 -14.18 11.40 7.52
N ALA A 122 -14.21 11.73 6.23
CA ALA A 122 -13.84 13.04 5.70
C ALA A 122 -14.91 14.12 5.94
N SER A 123 -16.17 13.75 6.20
CA SER A 123 -17.29 14.70 6.38
C SER A 123 -17.25 15.47 7.70
N LEU A 124 -16.34 15.13 8.61
CA LEU A 124 -16.27 15.74 9.94
C LEU A 124 -15.57 17.11 9.99
N ASP A 125 -15.11 17.64 8.86
CA ASP A 125 -14.35 18.90 8.75
C ASP A 125 -13.13 18.98 9.69
N ILE A 126 -12.57 17.83 10.02
CA ILE A 126 -11.34 17.68 10.80
C ILE A 126 -10.30 17.03 9.89
N PRO A 127 -9.02 17.48 9.88
CA PRO A 127 -7.98 16.80 9.13
C PRO A 127 -8.00 15.29 9.42
N LEU A 128 -8.07 14.45 8.38
CA LEU A 128 -8.35 13.02 8.52
C LEU A 128 -7.33 12.30 9.42
N TYR A 129 -6.04 12.67 9.34
CA TYR A 129 -5.02 12.14 10.24
C TYR A 129 -5.30 12.44 11.71
N ARG A 130 -5.97 13.58 12.02
CA ARG A 130 -6.37 13.96 13.38
C ARG A 130 -7.57 13.15 13.85
N PHE A 131 -8.56 12.98 12.99
CA PHE A 131 -9.73 12.18 13.31
C PHE A 131 -9.33 10.73 13.61
N LEU A 132 -8.54 10.11 12.72
CA LEU A 132 -8.14 8.71 12.84
C LEU A 132 -7.09 8.47 13.93
N GLY A 133 -6.14 9.38 14.11
CA GLY A 133 -4.99 9.21 15.01
C GLY A 133 -5.10 9.96 16.34
N GLY A 134 -6.09 10.84 16.48
CA GLY A 134 -6.22 11.70 17.65
C GLY A 134 -4.97 12.54 17.91
N ILE A 135 -4.63 12.72 19.18
CA ILE A 135 -3.42 13.46 19.60
C ILE A 135 -2.13 12.67 19.39
N SER A 136 -2.22 11.37 19.20
CA SER A 136 -1.06 10.47 19.07
C SER A 136 -0.56 10.34 17.65
N GLY A 137 -1.37 10.65 16.62
CA GLY A 137 -1.00 10.66 15.22
C GLY A 137 -0.12 11.86 14.87
N ASN A 138 1.20 11.72 14.97
CA ASN A 138 2.12 12.87 14.87
C ASN A 138 3.51 12.52 14.31
N ARG A 139 3.68 11.35 13.69
CA ARG A 139 4.96 10.93 13.10
C ARG A 139 4.86 10.83 11.60
N MET A 140 5.78 11.49 10.91
CA MET A 140 5.94 11.31 9.47
C MET A 140 6.63 9.97 9.18
N PRO A 141 6.13 9.20 8.20
CA PRO A 141 6.75 7.94 7.83
C PRO A 141 8.05 8.15 7.06
N VAL A 142 8.95 7.15 7.10
CA VAL A 142 10.08 7.08 6.15
C VAL A 142 9.54 6.55 4.82
N PRO A 143 9.72 7.25 3.68
CA PRO A 143 9.23 6.76 2.40
C PRO A 143 10.06 5.55 1.93
N MET A 144 9.37 4.55 1.36
CA MET A 144 9.93 3.41 0.64
C MET A 144 9.65 3.64 -0.85
N MET A 145 10.63 4.24 -1.55
CA MET A 145 10.43 4.66 -2.95
C MET A 145 10.82 3.57 -3.92
N ASN A 146 9.85 3.02 -4.64
CA ASN A 146 10.14 2.09 -5.73
C ASN A 146 10.87 2.81 -6.87
N ILE A 147 12.04 2.33 -7.27
CA ILE A 147 12.88 2.94 -8.32
C ILE A 147 13.30 1.98 -9.43
N VAL A 148 13.17 0.65 -9.21
CA VAL A 148 13.37 -0.39 -10.23
C VAL A 148 12.28 -1.44 -10.13
N ASN A 149 11.67 -1.77 -11.26
CA ASN A 149 10.67 -2.82 -11.39
C ASN A 149 11.26 -4.06 -12.06
N GLY A 150 10.82 -5.21 -11.59
CA GLY A 150 11.06 -6.52 -12.18
C GLY A 150 9.76 -7.35 -12.23
N GLY A 151 9.87 -8.66 -12.12
CA GLY A 151 8.75 -9.58 -12.08
C GLY A 151 7.78 -9.42 -13.26
N CYS A 152 6.49 -9.46 -12.97
CA CYS A 152 5.41 -9.27 -13.95
C CYS A 152 5.26 -7.82 -14.41
N HIS A 153 5.76 -6.82 -13.63
CA HIS A 153 5.70 -5.40 -13.97
C HIS A 153 6.77 -4.94 -14.95
N ALA A 154 7.76 -5.80 -15.28
CA ALA A 154 8.83 -5.51 -16.22
C ALA A 154 9.16 -6.74 -17.08
N LEU A 155 8.28 -7.06 -18.02
CA LEU A 155 8.37 -8.28 -18.85
C LEU A 155 9.69 -8.44 -19.60
N SER A 156 10.33 -7.33 -19.99
CA SER A 156 11.63 -7.32 -20.69
C SER A 156 12.85 -7.40 -19.77
N SER A 157 12.66 -7.32 -18.46
CA SER A 157 13.75 -7.41 -17.49
C SER A 157 14.09 -8.86 -17.14
N GLY A 158 15.34 -9.11 -16.72
CA GLY A 158 15.78 -10.42 -16.19
C GLY A 158 15.61 -10.52 -14.67
N LEU A 159 14.82 -9.64 -14.06
CA LEU A 159 14.63 -9.55 -12.61
C LEU A 159 13.43 -10.41 -12.20
N ASP A 160 13.63 -11.27 -11.21
CA ASP A 160 12.55 -12.08 -10.62
C ASP A 160 11.81 -11.30 -9.52
N VAL A 161 12.52 -10.56 -8.68
CA VAL A 161 11.97 -9.66 -7.65
C VAL A 161 11.15 -8.55 -8.31
N GLN A 162 9.95 -8.29 -7.78
CA GLN A 162 8.96 -7.40 -8.41
C GLN A 162 9.32 -5.93 -8.26
N GLU A 163 9.80 -5.51 -7.07
CA GLU A 163 10.17 -4.12 -6.80
C GLU A 163 11.43 -3.99 -5.97
N PHE A 164 12.23 -2.98 -6.35
CA PHE A 164 13.39 -2.55 -5.58
C PHE A 164 13.18 -1.11 -5.14
N MET A 165 13.16 -0.89 -3.84
CA MET A 165 12.88 0.39 -3.22
C MET A 165 14.09 0.93 -2.48
N ILE A 166 14.21 2.27 -2.45
CA ILE A 166 15.18 2.99 -1.62
C ILE A 166 14.50 3.62 -0.41
N MET A 167 15.19 3.62 0.72
CA MET A 167 14.75 4.21 1.97
C MET A 167 15.78 5.21 2.48
N PRO A 168 15.49 6.53 2.50
CA PRO A 168 16.41 7.58 2.93
C PRO A 168 16.46 7.70 4.45
N VAL A 169 16.96 6.68 5.14
CA VAL A 169 16.94 6.59 6.62
C VAL A 169 17.83 7.62 7.31
N GLY A 170 18.83 8.16 6.61
CA GLY A 170 19.72 9.21 7.13
C GLY A 170 19.16 10.62 6.98
N ALA A 171 18.04 10.81 6.25
CA ALA A 171 17.51 12.14 6.00
C ALA A 171 16.85 12.74 7.25
N PRO A 172 17.13 14.01 7.59
CA PRO A 172 16.69 14.60 8.86
C PRO A 172 15.20 14.97 8.88
N THR A 173 14.55 15.13 7.72
CA THR A 173 13.15 15.51 7.60
C THR A 173 12.50 14.82 6.42
N PHE A 174 11.16 14.69 6.43
CA PHE A 174 10.40 14.14 5.31
C PHE A 174 10.65 14.88 3.99
N LYS A 175 10.78 16.22 4.03
CA LYS A 175 11.15 17.02 2.86
C LYS A 175 12.49 16.61 2.28
N GLU A 176 13.49 16.40 3.15
CA GLU A 176 14.80 15.92 2.73
C GLU A 176 14.75 14.47 2.22
N CYS A 177 13.93 13.60 2.83
CA CYS A 177 13.67 12.26 2.29
C CYS A 177 13.28 12.32 0.81
N LEU A 178 12.28 13.15 0.48
CA LEU A 178 11.78 13.28 -0.90
C LEU A 178 12.86 13.85 -1.85
N ARG A 179 13.59 14.88 -1.41
CA ARG A 179 14.68 15.47 -2.21
C ARG A 179 15.75 14.43 -2.50
N TRP A 180 16.22 13.72 -1.49
CA TRP A 180 17.26 12.70 -1.62
C TRP A 180 16.81 11.57 -2.55
N CYS A 181 15.57 11.08 -2.41
CA CYS A 181 15.03 10.06 -3.31
C CYS A 181 14.98 10.53 -4.76
N ALA A 182 14.55 11.77 -5.02
CA ALA A 182 14.52 12.34 -6.38
C ALA A 182 15.92 12.45 -6.99
N GLU A 183 16.92 12.86 -6.21
CA GLU A 183 18.32 12.95 -6.66
C GLU A 183 18.89 11.57 -7.02
N VAL A 184 18.62 10.54 -6.19
CA VAL A 184 19.02 9.15 -6.48
C VAL A 184 18.30 8.62 -7.73
N PHE A 185 16.98 8.89 -7.87
CA PHE A 185 16.20 8.50 -9.05
C PHE A 185 16.78 9.09 -10.34
N HIS A 186 17.14 10.38 -10.35
CA HIS A 186 17.78 11.01 -11.50
C HIS A 186 19.20 10.49 -11.76
N ALA A 187 19.96 10.18 -10.71
CA ALA A 187 21.29 9.56 -10.85
C ALA A 187 21.17 8.16 -11.47
N LEU A 188 20.15 7.36 -11.05
CA LEU A 188 19.86 6.06 -11.64
C LEU A 188 19.48 6.18 -13.11
N ALA A 189 18.61 7.12 -13.48
CA ALA A 189 18.26 7.39 -14.88
C ALA A 189 19.51 7.68 -15.74
N ALA A 190 20.43 8.48 -15.22
CA ALA A 190 21.69 8.80 -15.92
C ALA A 190 22.59 7.57 -16.07
N ILE A 191 22.67 6.68 -15.08
CA ILE A 191 23.44 5.42 -15.17
C ILE A 191 22.82 4.51 -16.23
N LEU A 192 21.50 4.26 -16.17
CA LEU A 192 20.81 3.41 -17.13
C LEU A 192 20.98 3.91 -18.57
N LYS A 193 20.81 5.22 -18.80
CA LYS A 193 21.05 5.84 -20.12
C LYS A 193 22.49 5.65 -20.60
N SER A 194 23.48 5.79 -19.72
CA SER A 194 24.91 5.62 -20.08
C SER A 194 25.23 4.15 -20.47
N ARG A 195 24.45 3.19 -19.97
CA ARG A 195 24.55 1.78 -20.32
C ARG A 195 23.68 1.37 -21.51
N GLY A 196 22.95 2.32 -22.13
CA GLY A 196 22.01 2.05 -23.23
C GLY A 196 20.74 1.32 -22.80
N LEU A 197 20.41 1.35 -21.50
CA LEU A 197 19.22 0.71 -20.94
C LEU A 197 18.02 1.66 -20.93
N ALA A 198 16.81 1.07 -20.98
CA ALA A 198 15.56 1.82 -20.96
C ALA A 198 15.37 2.56 -19.61
N THR A 199 14.77 3.75 -19.71
CA THR A 199 14.33 4.55 -18.57
C THR A 199 12.81 4.79 -18.62
N SER A 200 12.06 3.91 -19.29
CA SER A 200 10.61 3.85 -19.17
C SER A 200 10.23 3.41 -17.77
N VAL A 201 9.15 4.00 -17.27
CA VAL A 201 8.62 3.72 -15.92
C VAL A 201 7.54 2.65 -16.03
N GLY A 202 7.56 1.68 -15.14
CA GLY A 202 6.54 0.64 -15.04
C GLY A 202 5.26 1.10 -14.35
N ASP A 203 4.28 0.20 -14.23
CA ASP A 203 2.96 0.51 -13.65
C ASP A 203 3.01 0.82 -12.15
N GLU A 204 4.03 0.36 -11.43
CA GLU A 204 4.26 0.63 -10.01
C GLU A 204 5.31 1.75 -9.76
N GLY A 205 5.53 2.64 -10.72
CA GLY A 205 6.63 3.63 -10.66
C GLY A 205 7.95 2.96 -11.03
N GLY A 206 9.10 3.47 -10.67
CA GLY A 206 10.40 2.86 -10.94
C GLY A 206 10.71 2.58 -12.43
N PHE A 207 11.97 2.47 -12.77
CA PHE A 207 12.40 2.11 -14.13
C PHE A 207 12.25 0.60 -14.35
N ALA A 208 12.01 0.19 -15.60
CA ALA A 208 11.95 -1.21 -16.03
C ALA A 208 13.12 -1.55 -17.00
N PRO A 209 14.38 -1.49 -16.55
CA PRO A 209 15.56 -1.75 -17.40
C PRO A 209 15.74 -3.26 -17.63
N ALA A 210 16.31 -3.62 -18.78
CA ALA A 210 16.72 -4.99 -19.07
C ALA A 210 18.01 -5.38 -18.33
N LEU A 211 17.97 -5.43 -16.99
CA LEU A 211 19.03 -5.95 -16.14
C LEU A 211 19.02 -7.49 -16.12
N LYS A 212 20.14 -8.10 -15.78
CA LYS A 212 20.34 -9.56 -15.93
C LYS A 212 19.97 -10.36 -14.68
N SER A 213 20.00 -9.72 -13.50
CA SER A 213 19.74 -10.38 -12.22
C SER A 213 19.33 -9.37 -11.15
N ASP A 214 18.68 -9.85 -10.10
CA ASP A 214 18.28 -9.06 -8.93
C ASP A 214 19.49 -8.41 -8.23
N GLU A 215 20.63 -9.12 -8.17
CA GLU A 215 21.87 -8.53 -7.63
C GLU A 215 22.38 -7.37 -8.48
N GLU A 216 22.30 -7.46 -9.82
CA GLU A 216 22.69 -6.33 -10.71
C GLU A 216 21.78 -5.11 -10.48
N ALA A 217 20.49 -5.34 -10.18
CA ALA A 217 19.57 -4.25 -9.83
C ALA A 217 20.01 -3.57 -8.53
N ILE A 218 20.25 -4.35 -7.47
CA ILE A 218 20.73 -3.82 -6.18
C ILE A 218 22.03 -3.05 -6.36
N GLU A 219 23.02 -3.60 -7.05
CA GLU A 219 24.31 -2.98 -7.28
C GLU A 219 24.19 -1.68 -8.08
N THR A 220 23.30 -1.64 -9.10
CA THR A 220 23.02 -0.44 -9.88
C THR A 220 22.35 0.65 -9.04
N ILE A 221 21.46 0.29 -8.15
CA ILE A 221 20.85 1.22 -7.20
C ILE A 221 21.89 1.79 -6.23
N LEU A 222 22.75 0.95 -5.66
CA LEU A 222 23.82 1.39 -4.76
C LEU A 222 24.83 2.29 -5.46
N GLU A 223 25.11 2.05 -6.76
CA GLU A 223 25.90 2.97 -7.60
C GLU A 223 25.20 4.33 -7.75
N ALA A 224 23.88 4.33 -7.96
CA ALA A 224 23.10 5.57 -8.08
C ALA A 224 23.09 6.38 -6.78
N VAL A 225 22.97 5.71 -5.62
CA VAL A 225 23.07 6.34 -4.29
C VAL A 225 24.42 7.03 -4.12
N LYS A 226 25.53 6.34 -4.44
CA LYS A 226 26.87 6.92 -4.39
C LYS A 226 27.04 8.07 -5.36
N LYS A 227 26.54 7.94 -6.60
CA LYS A 227 26.61 8.99 -7.63
C LYS A 227 25.83 10.24 -7.24
N ALA A 228 24.75 10.10 -6.49
CA ALA A 228 23.98 11.21 -5.94
C ALA A 228 24.65 11.86 -4.72
N GLY A 229 25.78 11.32 -4.23
CA GLY A 229 26.56 11.87 -3.12
C GLY A 229 26.17 11.32 -1.74
N TYR A 230 25.46 10.21 -1.69
CA TYR A 230 25.00 9.57 -0.44
C TYR A 230 25.75 8.27 -0.15
N GLU A 231 25.73 7.83 1.11
CA GLU A 231 26.42 6.64 1.60
C GLU A 231 25.43 5.46 1.74
N PRO A 232 25.54 4.38 0.91
CA PRO A 232 24.76 3.16 1.08
C PRO A 232 24.99 2.52 2.46
N GLY A 233 23.92 2.06 3.08
CA GLY A 233 23.97 1.43 4.41
C GLY A 233 23.98 2.42 5.58
N LYS A 234 24.02 3.73 5.29
CA LYS A 234 23.94 4.79 6.29
C LYS A 234 22.86 5.82 5.95
N ASP A 235 22.96 6.45 4.79
CA ASP A 235 22.00 7.43 4.32
C ASP A 235 20.79 6.74 3.67
N PHE A 236 21.03 5.66 2.93
CA PHE A 236 20.04 4.86 2.24
C PHE A 236 20.16 3.38 2.56
N MET A 237 19.02 2.75 2.78
CA MET A 237 18.83 1.31 2.81
C MET A 237 18.00 0.85 1.61
N ILE A 238 18.00 -0.45 1.35
CA ILE A 238 17.21 -1.12 0.30
C ILE A 238 16.03 -1.83 0.94
N ALA A 239 14.86 -1.72 0.32
CA ALA A 239 13.72 -2.59 0.55
C ALA A 239 13.32 -3.28 -0.76
N MET A 240 12.77 -4.47 -0.66
CA MET A 240 12.34 -5.26 -1.82
C MET A 240 10.94 -5.80 -1.61
N ASP A 241 10.20 -5.92 -2.72
CA ASP A 241 8.99 -6.72 -2.80
C ASP A 241 9.27 -7.88 -3.75
N ALA A 242 9.29 -9.10 -3.20
CA ALA A 242 9.58 -10.29 -3.97
C ALA A 242 8.35 -10.80 -4.73
N ALA A 243 7.15 -10.60 -4.18
CA ALA A 243 5.89 -11.15 -4.67
C ALA A 243 6.01 -12.66 -4.99
N SER A 244 6.58 -13.42 -4.04
CA SER A 244 6.98 -14.83 -4.27
C SER A 244 5.81 -15.77 -4.53
N SER A 245 4.58 -15.36 -4.28
CA SER A 245 3.37 -16.09 -4.70
C SER A 245 3.30 -16.28 -6.21
N GLU A 246 3.88 -15.37 -7.00
CA GLU A 246 4.02 -15.50 -8.45
C GLU A 246 5.00 -16.60 -8.89
N TRP A 247 5.86 -17.07 -7.99
CA TRP A 247 6.86 -18.08 -8.27
C TRP A 247 6.41 -19.49 -7.89
N LYS A 248 5.23 -19.62 -7.28
CA LYS A 248 4.72 -20.93 -6.84
C LYS A 248 4.58 -21.89 -8.01
N THR A 249 4.98 -23.14 -7.76
CA THR A 249 4.71 -24.25 -8.65
C THR A 249 3.39 -24.93 -8.22
N GLY A 250 3.01 -26.03 -8.74
CA GLY A 250 1.86 -26.79 -8.22
C GLY A 250 2.10 -27.46 -6.85
N LYS A 251 3.25 -27.23 -6.21
CA LYS A 251 3.65 -27.88 -4.96
C LYS A 251 4.00 -26.81 -3.92
N LEU A 252 3.32 -26.85 -2.78
CA LEU A 252 3.57 -25.94 -1.66
C LEU A 252 5.03 -26.01 -1.20
N GLY A 253 5.64 -24.85 -0.99
CA GLY A 253 7.04 -24.71 -0.58
C GLY A 253 8.05 -25.00 -1.70
N GLU A 254 7.62 -24.97 -2.97
CA GLU A 254 8.47 -25.03 -4.14
C GLU A 254 8.25 -23.83 -5.04
N TYR A 255 9.32 -23.12 -5.36
CA TYR A 255 9.35 -21.86 -6.08
C TYR A 255 10.19 -21.98 -7.33
N LYS A 256 9.67 -21.54 -8.48
CA LYS A 256 10.40 -21.44 -9.74
C LYS A 256 10.51 -19.98 -10.15
N LEU A 257 11.70 -19.42 -10.08
CA LEU A 257 11.96 -18.05 -10.51
C LEU A 257 11.71 -17.92 -12.01
N PRO A 258 10.78 -17.03 -12.44
CA PRO A 258 10.33 -16.99 -13.84
C PRO A 258 11.41 -16.61 -14.83
N LYS A 259 12.36 -15.74 -14.43
CA LYS A 259 13.43 -15.22 -15.27
C LYS A 259 14.71 -16.04 -15.16
N ALA A 260 15.17 -16.29 -13.96
CA ALA A 260 16.37 -17.09 -13.71
C ALA A 260 16.16 -18.59 -14.00
N GLY A 261 14.91 -19.05 -13.97
CA GLY A 261 14.56 -20.48 -14.18
C GLY A 261 15.00 -21.40 -13.03
N THR A 262 15.57 -20.86 -11.98
CA THR A 262 16.04 -21.61 -10.80
C THR A 262 14.84 -22.09 -10.00
N VAL A 263 14.93 -23.32 -9.50
CA VAL A 263 13.92 -23.91 -8.60
C VAL A 263 14.47 -23.97 -7.19
N TYR A 264 13.72 -23.45 -6.23
CA TYR A 264 14.05 -23.46 -4.82
C TYR A 264 12.97 -24.18 -4.01
N THR A 265 13.38 -24.85 -2.96
CA THR A 265 12.50 -25.17 -1.81
C THR A 265 12.41 -23.94 -0.91
N SER A 266 11.43 -23.90 0.03
CA SER A 266 11.34 -22.82 1.03
C SER A 266 12.68 -22.61 1.76
N ASP A 267 13.34 -23.69 2.20
CA ASP A 267 14.63 -23.61 2.90
C ASP A 267 15.74 -22.99 2.01
N GLN A 268 15.78 -23.37 0.74
CA GLN A 268 16.76 -22.80 -0.21
C GLN A 268 16.49 -21.33 -0.54
N LEU A 269 15.21 -20.94 -0.63
CA LEU A 269 14.83 -19.53 -0.85
C LEU A 269 15.14 -18.70 0.39
N ILE A 270 14.92 -19.21 1.59
CA ILE A 270 15.36 -18.55 2.85
C ILE A 270 16.87 -18.35 2.85
N ASP A 271 17.66 -19.37 2.47
CA ASP A 271 19.12 -19.24 2.36
C ASP A 271 19.56 -18.22 1.30
N HIS A 272 18.79 -18.08 0.22
CA HIS A 272 19.00 -17.04 -0.80
C HIS A 272 18.80 -15.64 -0.18
N TRP A 273 17.70 -15.40 0.51
CA TRP A 273 17.45 -14.12 1.20
C TRP A 273 18.53 -13.80 2.24
N LYS A 274 18.97 -14.79 3.02
CA LYS A 274 20.07 -14.60 3.99
C LYS A 274 21.34 -14.10 3.33
N LYS A 275 21.74 -14.70 2.20
CA LYS A 275 22.94 -14.27 1.45
C LYS A 275 22.82 -12.83 0.95
N LEU A 276 21.64 -12.42 0.45
CA LEU A 276 21.41 -11.05 0.00
C LEU A 276 21.46 -10.05 1.16
N VAL A 277 20.81 -10.37 2.28
CA VAL A 277 20.81 -9.52 3.50
C VAL A 277 22.21 -9.39 4.11
N ASP A 278 23.00 -10.46 4.12
CA ASP A 278 24.37 -10.40 4.63
C ASP A 278 25.32 -9.61 3.72
N LYS A 279 25.02 -9.54 2.40
CA LYS A 279 25.88 -8.87 1.41
C LYS A 279 25.51 -7.39 1.18
N TYR A 280 24.21 -7.05 1.26
CA TYR A 280 23.70 -5.74 0.89
C TYR A 280 22.92 -5.08 2.04
N PRO A 281 22.79 -3.74 2.06
CA PRO A 281 22.08 -3.03 3.12
C PRO A 281 20.55 -3.15 2.95
N ILE A 282 20.03 -4.38 2.93
CA ILE A 282 18.62 -4.69 2.82
C ILE A 282 18.02 -4.68 4.23
N VAL A 283 16.94 -3.93 4.43
CA VAL A 283 16.27 -3.77 5.73
C VAL A 283 14.81 -4.19 5.71
N SER A 284 14.26 -4.50 4.53
CA SER A 284 12.86 -4.94 4.40
C SER A 284 12.71 -5.86 3.19
N ILE A 285 12.00 -6.98 3.36
CA ILE A 285 11.59 -7.89 2.30
C ILE A 285 10.10 -8.15 2.46
N GLU A 286 9.35 -7.82 1.41
CA GLU A 286 7.91 -8.04 1.31
C GLU A 286 7.67 -9.32 0.52
N ASP A 287 6.70 -10.12 0.97
CA ASP A 287 6.26 -11.39 0.40
C ASP A 287 7.41 -12.29 -0.08
N ALA A 288 8.35 -12.49 0.85
CA ALA A 288 9.55 -13.29 0.61
C ALA A 288 9.27 -14.79 0.32
N LEU A 289 8.06 -15.24 0.65
CA LEU A 289 7.53 -16.60 0.40
C LEU A 289 6.05 -16.51 0.01
N ASP A 290 5.51 -17.60 -0.54
CA ASP A 290 4.08 -17.73 -0.89
C ASP A 290 3.16 -17.50 0.31
N GLU A 291 1.98 -16.91 0.08
CA GLU A 291 0.98 -16.55 1.09
C GLU A 291 0.40 -17.74 1.86
N GLU A 292 0.58 -18.96 1.38
CA GLU A 292 0.16 -20.18 2.06
C GLU A 292 1.32 -21.02 2.64
N ASP A 293 2.57 -20.61 2.42
CA ASP A 293 3.75 -21.30 2.99
C ASP A 293 4.02 -20.88 4.45
N TRP A 294 3.05 -21.06 5.32
CA TRP A 294 3.14 -20.67 6.73
C TRP A 294 4.31 -21.28 7.49
N GLU A 295 4.69 -22.52 7.19
CA GLU A 295 5.86 -23.15 7.81
C GLU A 295 7.18 -22.54 7.31
N GLY A 296 7.26 -22.20 6.03
CA GLY A 296 8.38 -21.45 5.48
C GLY A 296 8.49 -20.06 6.12
N TRP A 297 7.39 -19.31 6.21
CA TRP A 297 7.34 -18.00 6.86
C TRP A 297 7.80 -18.03 8.31
N LYS A 298 7.37 -19.02 9.08
CA LYS A 298 7.82 -19.23 10.46
C LYS A 298 9.33 -19.43 10.55
N LYS A 299 9.92 -20.26 9.67
CA LYS A 299 11.36 -20.45 9.58
C LYS A 299 12.08 -19.18 9.16
N LEU A 300 11.62 -18.53 8.11
CA LEU A 300 12.16 -17.26 7.62
C LEU A 300 12.21 -16.20 8.74
N THR A 301 11.10 -16.05 9.48
CA THR A 301 11.01 -15.09 10.57
C THR A 301 12.00 -15.40 11.69
N LYS A 302 12.17 -16.67 12.03
CA LYS A 302 13.17 -17.11 13.01
C LYS A 302 14.60 -16.80 12.59
N GLU A 303 14.92 -16.93 11.29
CA GLU A 303 16.27 -16.75 10.74
C GLU A 303 16.64 -15.29 10.48
N LEU A 304 15.69 -14.47 10.04
CA LEU A 304 15.93 -13.11 9.56
C LEU A 304 15.15 -12.01 10.31
N GLY A 305 14.13 -12.36 11.09
CA GLY A 305 13.23 -11.38 11.69
C GLY A 305 13.89 -10.38 12.66
N ASP A 306 15.01 -10.74 13.26
CA ASP A 306 15.80 -9.83 14.11
C ASP A 306 16.67 -8.85 13.30
N LYS A 307 16.91 -9.13 12.02
CA LYS A 307 17.79 -8.35 11.14
C LYS A 307 17.01 -7.45 10.19
N VAL A 308 15.90 -7.96 9.64
CA VAL A 308 15.13 -7.28 8.60
C VAL A 308 13.64 -7.28 8.90
N GLN A 309 12.94 -6.30 8.38
CA GLN A 309 11.48 -6.28 8.36
C GLN A 309 10.99 -7.29 7.31
N LEU A 310 10.18 -8.24 7.76
CA LEU A 310 9.54 -9.26 6.93
C LEU A 310 8.06 -8.91 6.82
N VAL A 311 7.69 -8.39 5.66
CA VAL A 311 6.38 -7.79 5.41
C VAL A 311 5.46 -8.79 4.73
N GLY A 312 4.26 -8.95 5.26
CA GLY A 312 3.19 -9.68 4.57
C GLY A 312 2.24 -8.70 3.89
N ASP A 313 2.19 -8.71 2.55
CA ASP A 313 1.14 -8.13 1.73
C ASP A 313 0.10 -9.21 1.39
N ASP A 314 0.40 -10.11 0.45
CA ASP A 314 -0.49 -11.24 0.10
C ASP A 314 -0.68 -12.20 1.28
N LEU A 315 0.33 -12.35 2.13
CA LEU A 315 0.24 -13.16 3.34
C LEU A 315 -0.91 -12.73 4.26
N PHE A 316 -1.14 -11.41 4.42
CA PHE A 316 -2.08 -10.86 5.39
C PHE A 316 -3.28 -10.14 4.76
N VAL A 317 -3.15 -9.58 3.57
CA VAL A 317 -4.17 -8.82 2.81
C VAL A 317 -4.98 -7.83 3.66
N THR A 318 -4.31 -7.14 4.59
CA THR A 318 -4.94 -6.22 5.56
C THR A 318 -6.06 -6.89 6.40
N ASN A 319 -6.07 -8.22 6.48
CA ASN A 319 -7.13 -9.03 7.09
C ASN A 319 -6.74 -9.49 8.50
N THR A 320 -7.59 -9.20 9.49
CA THR A 320 -7.35 -9.53 10.91
C THR A 320 -7.31 -11.03 11.20
N GLU A 321 -8.06 -11.86 10.46
CA GLU A 321 -8.05 -13.32 10.64
C GLU A 321 -6.69 -13.90 10.20
N ARG A 322 -6.21 -13.50 9.01
CA ARG A 322 -4.90 -13.92 8.49
C ARG A 322 -3.76 -13.38 9.34
N LEU A 323 -3.83 -12.11 9.74
CA LEU A 323 -2.84 -11.51 10.63
C LEU A 323 -2.78 -12.23 11.99
N SER A 324 -3.93 -12.52 12.59
CA SER A 324 -4.00 -13.28 13.86
C SER A 324 -3.37 -14.67 13.73
N LYS A 325 -3.61 -15.37 12.61
CA LYS A 325 -2.95 -16.65 12.30
C LYS A 325 -1.43 -16.48 12.22
N GLY A 326 -0.94 -15.50 11.46
CA GLY A 326 0.50 -15.23 11.32
C GLY A 326 1.17 -14.90 12.65
N ILE A 327 0.56 -14.03 13.45
CA ILE A 327 1.04 -13.69 14.80
C ILE A 327 1.16 -14.96 15.67
N SER A 328 0.12 -15.81 15.66
CA SER A 328 0.11 -17.03 16.47
C SER A 328 1.16 -18.06 16.05
N LEU A 329 1.52 -18.07 14.77
CA LEU A 329 2.53 -18.96 14.20
C LEU A 329 3.96 -18.37 14.25
N GLY A 330 4.08 -17.06 14.49
CA GLY A 330 5.36 -16.33 14.43
C GLY A 330 5.84 -16.09 13.00
N CYS A 331 4.93 -15.72 12.10
CA CYS A 331 5.19 -15.49 10.68
C CYS A 331 5.23 -14.01 10.34
N GLY A 332 6.35 -13.50 9.84
CA GLY A 332 6.55 -12.08 9.58
C GLY A 332 6.78 -11.26 10.85
N ASN A 333 6.99 -9.96 10.70
CA ASN A 333 7.08 -8.98 11.77
C ASN A 333 6.53 -7.60 11.35
N SER A 334 5.89 -7.56 10.17
CA SER A 334 5.26 -6.37 9.60
C SER A 334 4.09 -6.76 8.70
N ILE A 335 3.11 -5.87 8.60
CA ILE A 335 1.98 -5.99 7.68
C ILE A 335 1.99 -4.82 6.70
N LEU A 336 1.71 -5.08 5.42
CA LEU A 336 1.37 -4.05 4.45
C LEU A 336 -0.12 -3.72 4.58
N ILE A 337 -0.45 -2.45 4.53
CA ILE A 337 -1.82 -1.93 4.70
C ILE A 337 -2.28 -1.31 3.40
N LYS A 338 -3.33 -1.87 2.84
CA LYS A 338 -4.05 -1.38 1.67
C LYS A 338 -5.55 -1.37 1.99
N LEU A 339 -6.13 -0.19 2.09
CA LEU A 339 -7.54 0.01 2.49
C LEU A 339 -8.52 -0.85 1.68
N ASN A 340 -8.29 -0.96 0.36
CA ASN A 340 -9.19 -1.68 -0.53
C ASN A 340 -9.07 -3.21 -0.46
N GLN A 341 -7.99 -3.77 0.13
CA GLN A 341 -7.87 -5.22 0.34
C GLN A 341 -8.90 -5.74 1.33
N ILE A 342 -9.27 -4.92 2.31
CA ILE A 342 -10.31 -5.25 3.30
C ILE A 342 -11.61 -4.50 3.05
N GLY A 343 -11.57 -3.29 2.48
CA GLY A 343 -12.72 -2.55 1.98
C GLY A 343 -13.47 -1.71 3.01
N SER A 344 -12.86 -1.39 4.17
CA SER A 344 -13.41 -0.42 5.12
C SER A 344 -12.30 0.22 5.96
N VAL A 345 -12.53 1.45 6.45
CA VAL A 345 -11.61 2.16 7.33
C VAL A 345 -11.51 1.45 8.68
N SER A 346 -12.64 1.06 9.28
CA SER A 346 -12.65 0.45 10.61
C SER A 346 -11.90 -0.88 10.67
N GLU A 347 -12.07 -1.78 9.69
CA GLU A 347 -11.32 -3.03 9.65
C GLU A 347 -9.82 -2.80 9.42
N THR A 348 -9.47 -1.80 8.60
CA THR A 348 -8.06 -1.37 8.43
C THR A 348 -7.46 -0.91 9.75
N LEU A 349 -8.19 -0.10 10.52
CA LEU A 349 -7.75 0.35 11.85
C LEU A 349 -7.56 -0.84 12.81
N GLU A 350 -8.44 -1.83 12.78
CA GLU A 350 -8.32 -3.04 13.61
C GLU A 350 -7.10 -3.88 13.22
N ALA A 351 -6.80 -4.02 11.92
CA ALA A 351 -5.61 -4.72 11.46
C ALA A 351 -4.31 -4.04 11.96
N ILE A 352 -4.23 -2.71 11.84
CA ILE A 352 -3.07 -1.95 12.32
C ILE A 352 -2.93 -2.04 13.86
N LYS A 353 -4.03 -1.88 14.60
CA LYS A 353 -4.04 -2.01 16.06
C LYS A 353 -3.59 -3.41 16.50
N MET A 354 -4.06 -4.46 15.81
CA MET A 354 -3.66 -5.85 16.08
C MET A 354 -2.16 -6.04 15.83
N ALA A 355 -1.64 -5.56 14.71
CA ALA A 355 -0.21 -5.60 14.37
C ALA A 355 0.64 -4.94 15.48
N HIS A 356 0.32 -3.70 15.82
CA HIS A 356 1.06 -2.95 16.85
C HIS A 356 1.03 -3.61 18.23
N LYS A 357 -0.13 -4.17 18.65
CA LYS A 357 -0.24 -4.92 19.92
C LYS A 357 0.63 -6.16 19.96
N ALA A 358 0.90 -6.77 18.81
CA ALA A 358 1.77 -7.94 18.68
C ALA A 358 3.26 -7.57 18.49
N GLY A 359 3.60 -6.28 18.48
CA GLY A 359 4.96 -5.81 18.21
C GLY A 359 5.33 -5.79 16.73
N TYR A 360 4.37 -6.00 15.82
CA TYR A 360 4.57 -5.86 14.38
C TYR A 360 4.58 -4.40 13.99
N THR A 361 5.33 -4.08 12.95
CA THR A 361 5.21 -2.78 12.28
C THR A 361 4.12 -2.82 11.21
N ALA A 362 3.67 -1.64 10.76
CA ALA A 362 2.74 -1.51 9.65
C ALA A 362 3.33 -0.56 8.60
N ILE A 363 3.08 -0.85 7.34
CA ILE A 363 3.47 -0.03 6.19
C ILE A 363 2.20 0.37 5.45
N SER A 364 1.93 1.66 5.30
CA SER A 364 0.83 2.14 4.46
C SER A 364 1.27 2.15 3.01
N SER A 365 0.52 1.48 2.14
CA SER A 365 0.84 1.35 0.73
C SER A 365 -0.28 1.90 -0.15
N HIS A 366 0.13 2.55 -1.26
CA HIS A 366 -0.75 2.87 -2.38
C HIS A 366 -1.14 1.59 -3.16
N ARG A 367 -1.99 1.76 -4.17
CA ARG A 367 -2.27 0.72 -5.19
C ARG A 367 -1.82 1.21 -6.57
N SER A 368 -1.75 0.29 -7.54
CA SER A 368 -1.37 0.61 -8.92
C SER A 368 -2.34 1.55 -9.63
N GLY A 369 -3.61 1.55 -9.26
CA GLY A 369 -4.64 2.49 -9.73
C GLY A 369 -5.07 3.42 -8.62
N GLU A 370 -4.43 4.58 -8.50
CA GLU A 370 -4.76 5.61 -7.51
C GLU A 370 -5.70 6.67 -8.08
N THR A 371 -6.29 7.45 -7.17
CA THR A 371 -7.13 8.60 -7.46
C THR A 371 -6.53 9.87 -6.85
N GLU A 372 -7.28 10.97 -6.80
CA GLU A 372 -6.89 12.18 -6.06
C GLU A 372 -7.10 12.05 -4.53
N ASP A 373 -7.65 10.95 -4.06
CA ASP A 373 -7.85 10.67 -2.63
C ASP A 373 -6.52 10.53 -1.90
N THR A 374 -6.40 11.16 -0.72
CA THR A 374 -5.17 11.22 0.06
C THR A 374 -5.25 10.47 1.39
N THR A 375 -6.31 9.71 1.58
CA THR A 375 -6.60 8.99 2.83
C THR A 375 -5.44 8.11 3.29
N ILE A 376 -4.75 7.42 2.36
CA ILE A 376 -3.62 6.56 2.70
C ILE A 376 -2.45 7.34 3.32
N ALA A 377 -2.21 8.57 2.88
CA ALA A 377 -1.17 9.44 3.43
C ALA A 377 -1.54 9.94 4.83
N ASP A 378 -2.81 10.34 5.03
CA ASP A 378 -3.31 10.71 6.35
C ASP A 378 -3.31 9.53 7.31
N LEU A 379 -3.67 8.33 6.86
CA LEU A 379 -3.62 7.09 7.63
C LEU A 379 -2.18 6.79 8.11
N ALA A 380 -1.19 7.00 7.25
CA ALA A 380 0.21 6.77 7.59
C ALA A 380 0.67 7.65 8.76
N VAL A 381 0.27 8.92 8.79
CA VAL A 381 0.56 9.86 9.89
C VAL A 381 -0.28 9.55 11.12
N ALA A 382 -1.58 9.28 10.92
CA ALA A 382 -2.55 9.03 12.00
C ALA A 382 -2.12 7.89 12.92
N LEU A 383 -1.68 6.78 12.33
CA LEU A 383 -1.40 5.55 13.07
C LEU A 383 0.09 5.31 13.28
N ASN A 384 0.92 6.32 12.97
CA ASN A 384 2.37 6.23 13.09
C ASN A 384 2.91 4.96 12.41
N THR A 385 2.38 4.64 11.22
CA THR A 385 2.95 3.59 10.41
C THR A 385 4.36 4.03 10.05
N CYS A 386 5.36 3.32 10.56
CA CYS A 386 6.75 3.81 10.57
C CYS A 386 7.32 4.02 9.16
N ARG A 387 6.64 3.50 8.13
CA ARG A 387 7.03 3.53 6.72
C ARG A 387 5.82 3.78 5.85
N SER A 388 6.02 4.43 4.72
CA SER A 388 5.01 4.62 3.69
C SER A 388 5.64 4.33 2.33
N ARG A 389 4.89 3.65 1.46
CA ARG A 389 5.31 3.27 0.11
C ARG A 389 4.66 4.20 -0.93
N PRO A 390 5.20 5.40 -1.15
CA PRO A 390 4.84 6.25 -2.27
C PRO A 390 5.64 5.88 -3.51
N VAL A 391 5.09 6.19 -4.67
CA VAL A 391 5.74 6.00 -5.97
C VAL A 391 6.22 7.34 -6.51
N LEU A 392 7.39 7.37 -7.12
CA LEU A 392 7.83 8.49 -7.97
C LEU A 392 7.27 8.28 -9.38
N ARG A 393 6.00 8.69 -9.58
CA ARG A 393 5.41 8.84 -10.91
C ARG A 393 5.19 10.32 -11.21
N PRO A 394 5.31 10.76 -12.46
CA PRO A 394 4.88 12.10 -12.86
C PRO A 394 3.34 12.26 -12.87
N GLU A 395 2.59 11.27 -12.43
CA GLU A 395 1.13 11.26 -12.39
C GLU A 395 0.60 11.99 -11.14
N GLN A 396 -0.52 12.69 -11.31
CA GLN A 396 -1.06 13.61 -10.29
C GLN A 396 -1.39 12.94 -8.95
N SER A 397 -1.96 11.73 -8.97
CA SER A 397 -2.41 11.02 -7.76
C SER A 397 -1.31 10.70 -6.76
N VAL A 398 -0.13 10.29 -7.25
CA VAL A 398 0.99 9.96 -6.36
C VAL A 398 1.69 11.19 -5.81
N LEU A 399 1.76 12.27 -6.61
CA LEU A 399 2.18 13.58 -6.13
C LEU A 399 1.23 14.08 -5.04
N GLN A 400 -0.08 13.85 -5.18
CA GLN A 400 -1.10 14.22 -4.21
C GLN A 400 -0.86 13.56 -2.85
N ASN A 401 -0.65 12.24 -2.80
CA ASN A 401 -0.35 11.51 -1.56
C ASN A 401 0.94 12.01 -0.89
N THR A 402 1.98 12.26 -1.69
CA THR A 402 3.23 12.86 -1.20
C THR A 402 3.01 14.28 -0.67
N ILE A 403 2.19 15.09 -1.37
CA ILE A 403 1.84 16.45 -0.97
C ILE A 403 0.98 16.44 0.30
N SER A 404 0.02 15.50 0.44
CA SER A 404 -0.80 15.37 1.65
C SER A 404 0.05 15.08 2.89
N CYS A 405 1.00 14.15 2.81
CA CYS A 405 1.96 13.95 3.89
C CYS A 405 2.74 15.23 4.22
N SER A 406 3.12 16.03 3.22
CA SER A 406 3.80 17.30 3.43
C SER A 406 2.90 18.37 4.07
N VAL A 407 1.60 18.37 3.76
CA VAL A 407 0.60 19.26 4.40
C VAL A 407 0.39 18.85 5.85
N SER A 408 0.23 17.55 6.13
CA SER A 408 0.13 17.04 7.49
C SER A 408 1.36 17.42 8.33
N ARG A 409 2.56 17.39 7.73
CA ARG A 409 3.80 17.86 8.35
C ARG A 409 3.73 19.35 8.73
N LYS A 410 3.28 20.24 7.83
CA LYS A 410 3.14 21.67 8.14
C LYS A 410 2.21 21.90 9.34
N SER A 411 1.11 21.16 9.43
CA SER A 411 0.20 21.22 10.56
C SER A 411 0.86 20.75 11.86
N LEU A 412 1.71 19.72 11.80
CA LEU A 412 2.47 19.22 12.95
C LEU A 412 3.58 20.19 13.36
N GLU A 413 4.32 20.77 12.42
CA GLU A 413 5.37 21.77 12.69
C GLU A 413 4.78 23.03 13.33
N MET A 414 3.65 23.54 12.86
CA MET A 414 2.98 24.68 13.51
C MET A 414 2.60 24.41 14.96
N GLN A 415 2.27 23.17 15.32
CA GLN A 415 1.98 22.79 16.70
C GLN A 415 3.25 22.69 17.58
N GLN A 416 4.40 22.37 17.01
CA GLN A 416 5.68 22.43 17.72
C GLN A 416 6.06 23.88 18.04
N TYR A 417 5.87 24.82 17.11
CA TYR A 417 6.10 26.26 17.35
C TYR A 417 5.20 26.88 18.43
N ILE A 418 4.02 26.30 18.68
CA ILE A 418 3.12 26.77 19.74
C ILE A 418 3.54 26.22 21.14
N ARG A 419 4.47 25.25 21.19
CA ARG A 419 4.97 24.65 22.43
C ARG A 419 6.34 25.15 22.88
N GLU A 420 7.03 25.97 22.08
CA GLU A 420 8.19 26.77 22.45
C GLU A 420 7.76 28.21 22.82
#